data_7a3535bc814d3923031d82d09f3543a5
#
_entry.id   7a3535bc814d3923031d82d09f3543a5
#
_cell.length_a   1.000
_cell.length_b   1.000
_cell.length_c   1.000
_cell.angle_alpha   90.00
_cell.angle_beta   90.00
_cell.angle_gamma   90.00
#
_symmetry.space_group_name_H-M   'P 1'
#
loop_
_entity.id
_entity.type
_entity.pdbx_description
1 polymer ?
#
loop_
_entity_poly.entity_id
_entity_poly.type
_entity_poly.pdbx_seq_one_letter_code
_entity_poly.pdbx_strand_id
1 'polypeptide(L)'
;NSADDSLHSNGNLTINGGSFEIASGDDGMHADSALTISDGNINISQSYEGLEGLSVDINGSYINLVSSDDGINAAGGNDSSGLGDRGGDIFAVTEGAYINISGGTIYIDASGDGIDSNGNIMVTGGETYICGPNSRGDSAIDYSGEASVSGGIFMATGSSGMAQNFSSSSTQGVIMVSADSGKTGDTITLFNSDGNELISFEAQ
;
A
#
# COMPACT_ATOMS: atom_id res chain seq x y z
N ASN A 1 -17.63 11.34 6.97
CA ASN A 1 -16.55 11.66 7.90
C ASN A 1 -16.80 10.92 9.20
N SER A 2 -15.75 10.28 9.72
CA SER A 2 -15.75 9.59 11.02
C SER A 2 -14.68 10.20 11.92
N ALA A 3 -14.82 10.06 13.25
CA ALA A 3 -13.79 10.39 14.22
C ALA A 3 -12.93 9.14 14.58
N ASP A 4 -13.37 8.01 14.13
CA ASP A 4 -12.84 6.67 14.25
C ASP A 4 -12.82 6.07 12.85
N ASP A 5 -12.73 4.76 12.67
CA ASP A 5 -12.81 4.13 11.35
C ASP A 5 -14.07 4.52 10.58
N SER A 6 -13.95 4.65 9.27
CA SER A 6 -15.13 4.93 8.46
C SER A 6 -15.92 3.66 8.13
N LEU A 7 -15.23 2.57 7.86
CA LEU A 7 -15.81 1.23 7.73
C LEU A 7 -15.01 0.26 8.61
N HIS A 8 -15.68 -0.38 9.55
CA HIS A 8 -15.05 -1.33 10.48
C HIS A 8 -15.79 -2.67 10.50
N SER A 9 -15.03 -3.75 10.57
CA SER A 9 -15.54 -5.10 10.79
C SER A 9 -14.67 -5.89 11.76
N ASN A 10 -15.25 -6.39 12.86
CA ASN A 10 -14.60 -7.35 13.77
C ASN A 10 -14.35 -8.75 13.15
N GLY A 11 -14.38 -8.84 11.86
CA GLY A 11 -14.14 -10.06 11.09
C GLY A 11 -13.72 -9.69 9.68
N ASN A 12 -14.37 -10.25 8.67
CA ASN A 12 -14.07 -9.93 7.29
C ASN A 12 -14.87 -8.70 6.82
N LEU A 13 -14.24 -7.86 6.02
CA LEU A 13 -14.88 -6.78 5.28
C LEU A 13 -14.74 -7.04 3.78
N THR A 14 -15.85 -6.98 3.04
CA THR A 14 -15.84 -7.22 1.59
C THR A 14 -16.54 -6.09 0.85
N ILE A 15 -15.83 -5.49 -0.11
CA ILE A 15 -16.33 -4.46 -1.01
C ILE A 15 -16.46 -5.03 -2.42
N ASN A 16 -17.67 -5.15 -2.92
CA ASN A 16 -17.98 -5.69 -4.25
C ASN A 16 -18.46 -4.62 -5.23
N GLY A 17 -18.24 -3.35 -4.94
CA GLY A 17 -18.62 -2.21 -5.76
C GLY A 17 -19.18 -1.06 -4.94
N GLY A 18 -19.59 -0.01 -5.62
CA GLY A 18 -20.11 1.21 -5.01
C GLY A 18 -19.14 2.38 -5.14
N SER A 19 -19.52 3.51 -4.56
CA SER A 19 -18.70 4.72 -4.51
C SER A 19 -18.58 5.19 -3.07
N PHE A 20 -17.37 5.37 -2.61
CA PHE A 20 -17.03 5.72 -1.23
C PHE A 20 -16.21 7.03 -1.21
N GLU A 21 -16.68 8.02 -0.46
CA GLU A 21 -15.98 9.25 -0.14
C GLU A 21 -15.73 9.26 1.37
N ILE A 22 -14.46 9.02 1.74
CA ILE A 22 -14.05 8.75 3.11
C ILE A 22 -13.13 9.85 3.62
N ALA A 23 -13.34 10.26 4.87
CA ALA A 23 -12.40 11.01 5.68
C ALA A 23 -12.54 10.53 7.13
N SER A 24 -11.51 9.86 7.63
CA SER A 24 -11.49 9.19 8.93
C SER A 24 -10.52 9.88 9.90
N GLY A 25 -10.79 9.76 11.18
CA GLY A 25 -9.87 10.15 12.24
C GLY A 25 -8.91 9.02 12.60
N ASP A 26 -9.31 7.79 12.31
CA ASP A 26 -8.53 6.57 12.34
C ASP A 26 -8.56 5.95 10.93
N ASP A 27 -8.82 4.66 10.74
CA ASP A 27 -8.65 4.01 9.46
C ASP A 27 -9.77 4.29 8.46
N GLY A 28 -9.40 4.29 7.18
CA GLY A 28 -10.36 4.40 6.10
C GLY A 28 -11.30 3.20 6.05
N MET A 29 -10.73 2.01 5.97
CA MET A 29 -11.42 0.71 6.04
C MET A 29 -10.59 -0.26 6.86
N HIS A 30 -11.18 -0.81 7.92
CA HIS A 30 -10.55 -1.75 8.84
C HIS A 30 -11.31 -3.09 8.88
N ALA A 31 -10.55 -4.19 8.89
CA ALA A 31 -11.05 -5.54 9.13
C ALA A 31 -10.15 -6.31 10.09
N ASP A 32 -10.64 -6.77 11.25
CA ASP A 32 -9.84 -7.60 12.18
C ASP A 32 -9.28 -8.88 11.50
N SER A 33 -9.88 -9.29 10.38
CA SER A 33 -9.46 -10.47 9.62
C SER A 33 -9.11 -10.10 8.18
N ALA A 34 -9.94 -10.42 7.21
CA ALA A 34 -9.65 -10.19 5.80
C ALA A 34 -10.42 -8.98 5.25
N LEU A 35 -9.69 -8.03 4.67
CA LEU A 35 -10.26 -6.97 3.82
C LEU A 35 -10.14 -7.40 2.36
N THR A 36 -11.28 -7.51 1.67
CA THR A 36 -11.33 -7.88 0.25
C THR A 36 -12.04 -6.80 -0.56
N ILE A 37 -11.37 -6.25 -1.56
CA ILE A 37 -11.92 -5.24 -2.46
C ILE A 37 -11.92 -5.79 -3.89
N SER A 38 -13.11 -6.02 -4.45
CA SER A 38 -13.26 -6.64 -5.77
C SER A 38 -13.67 -5.64 -6.85
N ASP A 39 -14.36 -4.56 -6.50
CA ASP A 39 -14.81 -3.52 -7.43
C ASP A 39 -15.24 -2.26 -6.65
N GLY A 40 -15.35 -1.12 -7.33
CA GLY A 40 -15.84 0.14 -6.78
C GLY A 40 -14.94 1.34 -7.11
N ASN A 41 -15.36 2.49 -6.62
CA ASN A 41 -14.61 3.74 -6.65
C ASN A 41 -14.44 4.22 -5.22
N ILE A 42 -13.23 4.15 -4.69
CA ILE A 42 -12.91 4.44 -3.29
C ILE A 42 -11.98 5.64 -3.25
N ASN A 43 -12.43 6.70 -2.61
CA ASN A 43 -11.65 7.90 -2.36
C ASN A 43 -11.53 8.13 -0.86
N ILE A 44 -10.34 7.90 -0.31
CA ILE A 44 -10.01 8.16 1.09
C ILE A 44 -9.15 9.42 1.10
N SER A 45 -9.76 10.55 1.44
CA SER A 45 -9.10 11.86 1.41
C SER A 45 -8.32 12.17 2.69
N GLN A 46 -8.53 11.37 3.74
CA GLN A 46 -7.82 11.43 5.03
C GLN A 46 -8.08 10.14 5.80
N SER A 47 -7.01 9.59 6.40
CA SER A 47 -7.07 8.49 7.37
C SER A 47 -5.80 8.47 8.22
N TYR A 48 -5.77 7.64 9.27
CA TYR A 48 -4.55 7.23 9.92
C TYR A 48 -3.90 6.17 9.03
N GLU A 49 -4.48 4.97 8.92
CA GLU A 49 -4.18 4.01 7.86
C GLU A 49 -5.27 4.03 6.77
N GLY A 50 -4.87 3.78 5.53
CA GLY A 50 -5.83 3.81 4.42
C GLY A 50 -6.75 2.58 4.43
N LEU A 51 -6.15 1.43 4.30
CA LEU A 51 -6.78 0.11 4.27
C LEU A 51 -6.04 -0.82 5.21
N GLU A 52 -6.72 -1.34 6.22
CA GLU A 52 -6.13 -2.22 7.22
C GLU A 52 -6.84 -3.57 7.29
N GLY A 53 -6.06 -4.63 7.57
CA GLY A 53 -6.55 -5.97 7.87
C GLY A 53 -5.44 -6.91 8.30
N LEU A 54 -5.79 -8.09 8.83
CA LEU A 54 -4.81 -9.18 8.93
C LEU A 54 -4.32 -9.57 7.53
N SER A 55 -5.23 -9.56 6.55
CA SER A 55 -4.88 -9.71 5.14
C SER A 55 -5.70 -8.77 4.26
N VAL A 56 -5.08 -8.30 3.18
CA VAL A 56 -5.73 -7.38 2.23
C VAL A 56 -5.65 -7.95 0.81
N ASP A 57 -6.81 -8.19 0.20
CA ASP A 57 -6.96 -8.62 -1.19
C ASP A 57 -7.59 -7.51 -2.04
N ILE A 58 -6.85 -7.00 -3.03
CA ILE A 58 -7.37 -6.04 -4.01
C ILE A 58 -7.40 -6.72 -5.38
N ASN A 59 -8.60 -7.05 -5.84
CA ASN A 59 -8.83 -7.75 -7.09
C ASN A 59 -9.31 -6.83 -8.21
N GLY A 60 -9.70 -5.61 -7.88
CA GLY A 60 -10.22 -4.59 -8.79
C GLY A 60 -10.42 -3.28 -8.04
N SER A 61 -11.16 -2.36 -8.63
CA SER A 61 -11.47 -1.05 -8.05
C SER A 61 -10.57 0.09 -8.54
N TYR A 62 -11.09 1.30 -8.48
CA TYR A 62 -10.29 2.51 -8.48
C TYR A 62 -10.16 2.99 -7.03
N ILE A 63 -8.94 3.07 -6.54
CA ILE A 63 -8.64 3.48 -5.16
C ILE A 63 -7.71 4.69 -5.21
N ASN A 64 -8.09 5.75 -4.54
CA ASN A 64 -7.24 6.90 -4.25
C ASN A 64 -7.25 7.10 -2.74
N LEU A 65 -6.09 7.04 -2.09
CA LEU A 65 -6.03 7.16 -0.64
C LEU A 65 -4.88 8.08 -0.18
N VAL A 66 -5.17 8.81 0.87
CA VAL A 66 -4.23 9.66 1.61
C VAL A 66 -4.25 9.22 3.07
N SER A 67 -3.07 8.85 3.61
CA SER A 67 -2.91 8.42 5.00
C SER A 67 -1.82 9.22 5.72
N SER A 68 -1.98 9.37 7.02
CA SER A 68 -0.99 10.00 7.90
C SER A 68 0.02 9.00 8.47
N ASP A 69 -0.27 7.72 8.34
CA ASP A 69 0.60 6.58 8.57
C ASP A 69 0.57 5.70 7.30
N ASP A 70 0.34 4.40 7.38
CA ASP A 70 0.48 3.51 6.25
C ASP A 70 -0.69 3.60 5.26
N GLY A 71 -0.37 3.41 3.98
CA GLY A 71 -1.39 3.39 2.93
C GLY A 71 -2.23 2.12 2.97
N ILE A 72 -1.59 0.96 2.90
CA ILE A 72 -2.20 -0.36 3.04
C ILE A 72 -1.39 -1.13 4.08
N ASN A 73 -2.05 -1.56 5.15
CA ASN A 73 -1.42 -2.26 6.26
C ASN A 73 -1.99 -3.68 6.45
N ALA A 74 -1.11 -4.68 6.50
CA ALA A 74 -1.43 -6.05 6.89
C ALA A 74 -0.55 -6.49 8.07
N ALA A 75 -0.69 -5.78 9.20
CA ALA A 75 0.13 -5.95 10.40
C ALA A 75 -0.53 -6.79 11.50
N GLY A 76 -1.78 -7.20 11.34
CA GLY A 76 -2.41 -8.09 12.30
C GLY A 76 -3.88 -7.85 12.62
N GLY A 77 -4.51 -6.84 12.03
CA GLY A 77 -5.97 -6.63 12.15
C GLY A 77 -6.46 -6.43 13.58
N ASN A 78 -5.67 -5.85 14.45
CA ASN A 78 -6.08 -5.43 15.78
C ASN A 78 -5.90 -3.93 15.89
N ASP A 79 -6.96 -3.24 16.22
CA ASP A 79 -7.09 -1.82 16.48
C ASP A 79 -6.14 -1.28 17.58
N SER A 80 -4.92 -1.75 17.59
CA SER A 80 -3.84 -1.35 18.50
C SER A 80 -2.63 -0.78 17.73
N SER A 81 -2.72 -0.59 16.45
CA SER A 81 -1.64 -0.12 15.59
C SER A 81 -1.12 1.27 16.00
N GLY A 82 -1.98 2.14 16.48
CA GLY A 82 -1.59 3.49 16.91
C GLY A 82 -0.82 3.61 18.22
N LEU A 83 -0.78 2.59 19.09
CA LEU A 83 -0.13 2.66 20.41
C LEU A 83 0.68 1.42 20.78
N GLY A 84 0.99 0.56 19.83
CA GLY A 84 2.00 -0.47 19.88
C GLY A 84 2.08 -1.30 21.15
N ASP A 85 1.70 -2.55 21.09
CA ASP A 85 2.27 -3.56 21.97
C ASP A 85 3.75 -3.75 21.58
N ARG A 86 4.60 -2.85 22.11
CA ARG A 86 6.06 -2.84 21.89
C ARG A 86 6.78 -4.04 22.51
N GLY A 87 6.07 -5.12 22.79
CA GLY A 87 6.60 -6.34 23.41
C GLY A 87 6.92 -7.46 22.46
N GLY A 88 6.53 -7.38 21.18
CA GLY A 88 6.83 -8.36 20.13
C GLY A 88 8.08 -8.01 19.31
N ASP A 89 8.54 -8.97 18.49
CA ASP A 89 9.53 -8.72 17.45
C ASP A 89 8.80 -8.08 16.26
N ILE A 90 8.99 -6.77 16.09
CA ILE A 90 8.35 -5.98 15.02
C ILE A 90 8.75 -6.43 13.60
N PHE A 91 9.75 -7.30 13.48
CA PHE A 91 10.19 -7.93 12.22
C PHE A 91 9.71 -9.37 12.10
N ALA A 92 8.91 -9.87 13.03
CA ALA A 92 8.41 -11.23 12.98
C ALA A 92 7.27 -11.36 11.96
N VAL A 93 7.33 -12.41 11.15
CA VAL A 93 6.23 -12.75 10.24
C VAL A 93 4.98 -13.10 11.06
N THR A 94 3.87 -12.43 10.80
CA THR A 94 2.56 -12.74 11.37
C THR A 94 1.87 -13.82 10.53
N GLU A 95 1.43 -14.90 11.16
CA GLU A 95 0.73 -15.98 10.46
C GLU A 95 -0.60 -15.48 9.87
N GLY A 96 -0.76 -15.62 8.56
CA GLY A 96 -1.94 -15.19 7.83
C GLY A 96 -1.86 -13.75 7.29
N ALA A 97 -0.85 -12.97 7.68
CA ALA A 97 -0.68 -11.63 7.13
C ALA A 97 -0.19 -11.67 5.68
N TYR A 98 -0.87 -10.94 4.80
CA TYR A 98 -0.43 -10.71 3.43
C TYR A 98 -1.18 -9.55 2.78
N ILE A 99 -0.58 -8.98 1.75
CA ILE A 99 -1.24 -8.07 0.81
C ILE A 99 -1.13 -8.68 -0.59
N ASN A 100 -2.28 -8.84 -1.26
CA ASN A 100 -2.37 -9.34 -2.61
C ASN A 100 -3.06 -8.34 -3.51
N ILE A 101 -2.38 -7.87 -4.56
CA ILE A 101 -2.92 -6.96 -5.57
C ILE A 101 -2.95 -7.71 -6.90
N SER A 102 -4.16 -8.04 -7.36
CA SER A 102 -4.37 -8.76 -8.62
C SER A 102 -5.05 -7.91 -9.69
N GLY A 103 -5.54 -6.72 -9.36
CA GLY A 103 -6.21 -5.82 -10.30
C GLY A 103 -6.52 -4.47 -9.68
N GLY A 104 -7.17 -3.62 -10.47
CA GLY A 104 -7.54 -2.25 -10.09
C GLY A 104 -6.49 -1.21 -10.45
N THR A 105 -6.80 0.04 -10.12
CA THR A 105 -5.89 1.19 -10.22
C THR A 105 -5.83 1.86 -8.86
N ILE A 106 -4.66 1.89 -8.24
CA ILE A 106 -4.45 2.29 -6.86
C ILE A 106 -3.45 3.44 -6.81
N TYR A 107 -3.85 4.55 -6.22
CA TYR A 107 -2.99 5.69 -5.90
C TYR A 107 -2.90 5.83 -4.39
N ILE A 108 -1.67 5.89 -3.88
CA ILE A 108 -1.37 5.97 -2.45
C ILE A 108 -0.48 7.19 -2.22
N ASP A 109 -0.90 8.06 -1.31
CA ASP A 109 -0.09 9.13 -0.72
C ASP A 109 -0.02 8.88 0.80
N ALA A 110 1.07 8.28 1.25
CA ALA A 110 1.25 7.84 2.63
C ALA A 110 2.41 8.58 3.30
N SER A 111 2.23 8.94 4.58
CA SER A 111 3.30 9.53 5.37
C SER A 111 4.15 8.47 6.08
N GLY A 112 3.57 7.31 6.41
CA GLY A 112 4.23 6.07 6.80
C GLY A 112 4.57 5.20 5.58
N ASP A 113 4.52 3.88 5.71
CA ASP A 113 4.79 2.99 4.59
C ASP A 113 3.68 3.06 3.53
N GLY A 114 4.07 3.04 2.26
CA GLY A 114 3.06 2.98 1.19
C GLY A 114 2.25 1.70 1.28
N ILE A 115 2.92 0.57 1.43
CA ILE A 115 2.34 -0.75 1.68
C ILE A 115 3.20 -1.45 2.73
N ASP A 116 2.62 -1.78 3.89
CA ASP A 116 3.25 -2.57 4.95
C ASP A 116 2.59 -3.94 5.12
N SER A 117 3.39 -4.99 5.22
CA SER A 117 2.91 -6.33 5.54
C SER A 117 3.83 -7.05 6.53
N ASN A 118 3.30 -7.39 7.69
CA ASN A 118 3.96 -8.35 8.58
C ASN A 118 3.99 -9.79 7.99
N GLY A 119 3.74 -9.94 6.70
CA GLY A 119 3.77 -11.18 5.95
C GLY A 119 4.30 -10.97 4.54
N ASN A 120 3.55 -11.42 3.55
CA ASN A 120 3.95 -11.36 2.15
C ASN A 120 3.23 -10.25 1.39
N ILE A 121 3.90 -9.72 0.35
CA ILE A 121 3.27 -8.86 -0.66
C ILE A 121 3.31 -9.57 -2.01
N MET A 122 2.16 -9.67 -2.68
CA MET A 122 2.04 -10.29 -3.99
C MET A 122 1.35 -9.33 -4.95
N VAL A 123 2.04 -8.94 -6.03
CA VAL A 123 1.48 -8.13 -7.10
C VAL A 123 1.42 -8.96 -8.37
N THR A 124 0.20 -9.29 -8.81
CA THR A 124 -0.03 -10.15 -9.97
C THR A 124 -0.75 -9.43 -11.11
N GLY A 125 -1.23 -8.22 -10.88
CA GLY A 125 -1.93 -7.40 -11.87
C GLY A 125 -2.29 -6.03 -11.36
N GLY A 126 -3.03 -5.26 -12.15
CA GLY A 126 -3.45 -3.90 -11.82
C GLY A 126 -2.37 -2.85 -12.02
N GLU A 127 -2.64 -1.66 -11.56
CA GLU A 127 -1.74 -0.51 -11.58
C GLU A 127 -1.67 0.09 -10.18
N THR A 128 -0.47 0.13 -9.59
CA THR A 128 -0.23 0.67 -8.25
C THR A 128 0.79 1.79 -8.32
N TYR A 129 0.45 2.93 -7.79
CA TYR A 129 1.26 4.14 -7.75
C TYR A 129 1.36 4.64 -6.31
N ILE A 130 2.58 4.72 -5.77
CA ILE A 130 2.85 5.09 -4.39
C ILE A 130 3.69 6.36 -4.36
N CYS A 131 3.24 7.34 -3.58
CA CYS A 131 3.97 8.51 -3.16
C CYS A 131 4.16 8.47 -1.64
N GLY A 132 5.38 8.50 -1.18
CA GLY A 132 5.71 8.41 0.24
C GLY A 132 6.56 7.16 0.55
N PRO A 133 7.11 7.08 1.76
CA PRO A 133 7.11 8.12 2.80
C PRO A 133 8.13 9.25 2.53
N ASN A 134 7.99 10.33 3.30
CA ASN A 134 9.00 11.40 3.37
C ASN A 134 9.94 11.25 4.58
N SER A 135 9.66 10.32 5.48
CA SER A 135 10.47 9.99 6.65
C SER A 135 11.62 9.04 6.28
N ARG A 136 12.61 8.88 7.18
CA ARG A 136 13.70 7.92 7.00
C ARG A 136 13.45 6.59 7.73
N GLY A 137 12.36 6.51 8.50
CA GLY A 137 11.99 5.34 9.28
C GLY A 137 11.11 4.36 8.51
N ASP A 138 10.55 4.81 7.39
CA ASP A 138 9.53 4.12 6.63
C ASP A 138 9.96 3.96 5.17
N SER A 139 9.24 3.15 4.39
CA SER A 139 9.55 2.86 2.99
C SER A 139 8.29 2.80 2.11
N ALA A 140 8.46 2.88 0.78
CA ALA A 140 7.32 2.76 -0.12
C ALA A 140 6.69 1.36 -0.09
N ILE A 141 7.49 0.33 0.21
CA ILE A 141 7.04 -1.03 0.53
C ILE A 141 7.85 -1.55 1.72
N ASP A 142 7.18 -2.08 2.73
CA ASP A 142 7.78 -2.83 3.82
C ASP A 142 7.13 -4.20 3.97
N TYR A 143 7.92 -5.21 4.34
CA TYR A 143 7.42 -6.57 4.51
C TYR A 143 8.35 -7.41 5.38
N SER A 144 7.76 -8.27 6.21
CA SER A 144 8.50 -9.21 7.04
C SER A 144 8.72 -10.57 6.37
N GLY A 145 7.93 -10.92 5.34
CA GLY A 145 8.01 -12.17 4.59
C GLY A 145 8.73 -12.01 3.25
N GLU A 146 8.03 -12.20 2.15
CA GLU A 146 8.50 -11.98 0.78
C GLU A 146 7.60 -11.01 0.02
N ALA A 147 8.18 -10.13 -0.80
CA ALA A 147 7.44 -9.35 -1.77
C ALA A 147 7.73 -9.84 -3.18
N SER A 148 6.70 -10.13 -3.97
CA SER A 148 6.85 -10.60 -5.34
C SER A 148 5.97 -9.84 -6.31
N VAL A 149 6.49 -9.61 -7.52
CA VAL A 149 5.73 -9.05 -8.64
C VAL A 149 5.82 -9.97 -9.85
N SER A 150 4.67 -10.30 -10.44
CA SER A 150 4.56 -11.17 -11.61
C SER A 150 3.69 -10.60 -12.73
N GLY A 151 3.05 -9.46 -12.51
CA GLY A 151 2.22 -8.77 -13.49
C GLY A 151 1.83 -7.38 -13.03
N GLY A 152 1.19 -6.62 -13.92
CA GLY A 152 0.73 -5.26 -13.64
C GLY A 152 1.82 -4.21 -13.76
N ILE A 153 1.48 -3.01 -13.30
CA ILE A 153 2.37 -1.87 -13.18
C ILE A 153 2.50 -1.53 -11.70
N PHE A 154 3.73 -1.40 -11.23
CA PHE A 154 4.01 -0.95 -9.88
C PHE A 154 5.07 0.15 -9.92
N MET A 155 4.70 1.35 -9.49
CA MET A 155 5.60 2.48 -9.36
C MET A 155 5.52 3.05 -7.95
N ALA A 156 6.69 3.26 -7.36
CA ALA A 156 6.77 3.80 -6.02
C ALA A 156 7.91 4.83 -5.92
N THR A 157 7.64 5.90 -5.21
CA THR A 157 8.60 6.91 -4.80
C THR A 157 8.58 7.04 -3.29
N GLY A 158 9.70 7.38 -2.67
CA GLY A 158 9.76 7.57 -1.24
C GLY A 158 11.17 7.77 -0.72
N SER A 159 11.30 7.75 0.59
CA SER A 159 12.59 7.85 1.27
C SER A 159 13.48 6.64 0.94
N SER A 160 14.78 6.89 0.78
CA SER A 160 15.77 5.81 0.59
C SER A 160 16.23 5.17 1.91
N GLY A 161 15.71 5.61 3.06
CA GLY A 161 16.21 5.22 4.39
C GLY A 161 16.02 3.74 4.69
N MET A 162 14.81 3.24 4.49
CA MET A 162 14.40 1.84 4.72
C MET A 162 13.97 1.13 3.43
N ALA A 163 14.29 1.71 2.26
CA ALA A 163 13.81 1.23 0.98
C ALA A 163 14.07 -0.26 0.75
N GLN A 164 13.02 -1.02 0.56
CA GLN A 164 13.04 -2.43 0.21
C GLN A 164 12.68 -2.61 -1.27
N ASN A 165 13.17 -3.68 -1.88
CA ASN A 165 12.88 -4.05 -3.25
C ASN A 165 12.08 -5.37 -3.27
N PHE A 166 11.40 -5.65 -4.36
CA PHE A 166 10.79 -6.96 -4.56
C PHE A 166 11.83 -8.08 -4.53
N SER A 167 11.43 -9.23 -4.00
CA SER A 167 12.25 -10.41 -3.84
C SER A 167 12.63 -11.05 -5.18
N SER A 168 13.64 -11.90 -5.17
CA SER A 168 14.10 -12.67 -6.35
C SER A 168 13.10 -13.72 -6.85
N SER A 169 12.02 -13.97 -6.12
CA SER A 169 10.88 -14.78 -6.54
C SER A 169 10.00 -14.10 -7.61
N SER A 170 10.19 -12.80 -7.82
CA SER A 170 9.49 -12.04 -8.88
C SER A 170 9.84 -12.57 -10.26
N THR A 171 8.81 -12.68 -11.11
CA THR A 171 8.99 -13.09 -12.54
C THR A 171 8.96 -11.90 -13.49
N GLN A 172 8.56 -10.73 -13.02
CA GLN A 172 8.67 -9.46 -13.73
C GLN A 172 9.98 -8.76 -13.36
N GLY A 173 10.58 -8.04 -14.31
CA GLY A 173 11.76 -7.20 -14.04
C GLY A 173 11.44 -6.05 -13.09
N VAL A 174 12.31 -5.82 -12.12
CA VAL A 174 12.18 -4.76 -11.14
C VAL A 174 13.41 -3.86 -11.20
N ILE A 175 13.20 -2.56 -11.14
CA ILE A 175 14.25 -1.54 -11.12
C ILE A 175 14.05 -0.69 -9.88
N MET A 176 15.06 -0.63 -9.01
CA MET A 176 15.13 0.31 -7.90
C MET A 176 16.35 1.22 -8.11
N VAL A 177 16.10 2.53 -8.07
CA VAL A 177 17.14 3.53 -8.25
C VAL A 177 17.08 4.57 -7.14
N SER A 178 18.24 5.08 -6.74
CA SER A 178 18.33 6.22 -5.84
C SER A 178 18.51 7.50 -6.67
N ALA A 179 17.66 8.48 -6.43
CA ALA A 179 17.79 9.83 -6.96
C ALA A 179 18.35 10.76 -5.87
N ASP A 180 19.01 11.85 -6.29
CA ASP A 180 19.60 12.80 -5.31
C ASP A 180 18.52 13.55 -4.53
N SER A 181 17.42 13.91 -5.17
CA SER A 181 16.22 14.51 -4.56
C SER A 181 15.06 14.50 -5.55
N GLY A 182 13.85 14.40 -5.04
CA GLY A 182 12.60 14.59 -5.74
C GLY A 182 11.67 15.50 -4.97
N LYS A 183 10.64 15.99 -5.59
CA LYS A 183 9.59 16.81 -4.98
C LYS A 183 8.26 16.58 -5.70
N THR A 184 7.18 16.92 -5.05
CA THR A 184 5.83 17.00 -5.63
C THR A 184 5.87 17.70 -7.00
N GLY A 185 5.25 17.09 -8.00
CA GLY A 185 5.17 17.54 -9.38
C GLY A 185 6.37 17.13 -10.26
N ASP A 186 7.37 16.46 -9.72
CA ASP A 186 8.43 15.87 -10.55
C ASP A 186 7.88 14.65 -11.30
N THR A 187 8.21 14.56 -12.59
CA THR A 187 7.80 13.41 -13.41
C THR A 187 8.93 12.40 -13.51
N ILE A 188 8.63 11.16 -13.21
CA ILE A 188 9.52 10.02 -13.35
C ILE A 188 9.09 9.23 -14.57
N THR A 189 9.99 9.06 -15.54
CA THR A 189 9.68 8.35 -16.77
C THR A 189 10.71 7.24 -17.01
N LEU A 190 10.21 6.05 -17.28
CA LEU A 190 11.03 4.92 -17.70
C LEU A 190 10.97 4.78 -19.23
N PHE A 191 12.14 4.70 -19.85
CA PHE A 191 12.29 4.45 -21.27
C PHE A 191 12.94 3.10 -21.52
N ASN A 192 12.58 2.45 -22.63
CA ASN A 192 13.32 1.28 -23.11
C ASN A 192 14.65 1.68 -23.80
N SER A 193 15.44 0.69 -24.21
CA SER A 193 16.72 0.92 -24.92
C SER A 193 16.58 1.65 -26.26
N ASP A 194 15.40 1.64 -26.86
CA ASP A 194 15.11 2.31 -28.12
C ASP A 194 14.63 3.75 -27.93
N GLY A 195 14.51 4.21 -26.67
CA GLY A 195 14.05 5.54 -26.31
C GLY A 195 12.52 5.69 -26.31
N ASN A 196 11.76 4.60 -26.37
CA ASN A 196 10.31 4.66 -26.22
C ASN A 196 9.93 4.70 -24.75
N GLU A 197 9.01 5.56 -24.39
CA GLU A 197 8.43 5.63 -23.06
C GLU A 197 7.67 4.34 -22.75
N LEU A 198 7.96 3.75 -21.59
CA LEU A 198 7.28 2.57 -21.07
C LEU A 198 6.24 2.95 -20.04
N ILE A 199 6.58 3.90 -19.17
CA ILE A 199 5.69 4.39 -18.12
C ILE A 199 6.15 5.77 -17.66
N SER A 200 5.20 6.60 -17.28
CA SER A 200 5.43 7.92 -16.68
C SER A 200 4.53 8.11 -15.47
N PHE A 201 5.07 8.71 -14.43
CA PHE A 201 4.40 8.94 -13.15
C PHE A 201 4.78 10.32 -12.63
N GLU A 202 3.80 11.09 -12.17
CA GLU A 202 4.00 12.38 -11.51
C GLU A 202 3.90 12.18 -9.99
N ALA A 203 4.97 12.52 -9.27
CA ALA A 203 5.02 12.46 -7.81
C ALA A 203 4.05 13.47 -7.19
N GLN A 204 3.24 13.04 -6.24
CA GLN A 204 2.24 13.85 -5.52
C GLN A 204 2.83 14.43 -4.23
#